data_5477d933a41ea923ecca364833e3215f
#
_entry.id   5477d933a41ea923ecca364833e3215f
#
_cell.length_a   1.000
_cell.length_b   1.000
_cell.length_c   1.000
_cell.angle_alpha   90.00
_cell.angle_beta   90.00
_cell.angle_gamma   90.00
#
_symmetry.space_group_name_H-M   'P 1'
#
loop_
_entity.id
_entity.type
_entity.pdbx_description
1 polymer ?
#
loop_
_entity_poly.entity_id
_entity_poly.type
_entity_poly.pdbx_seq_one_letter_code
_entity_poly.pdbx_strand_id
1 'polypeptide(L)'
;PWGTVPPPLPAPVKGFAVEEVGRSAEDRPLRHVSWGNGPIKVLLWSQMHGDESTASMSLVDLFRFLGEYPDDPLVKLLQAQTTLHFLPVMNPDGAARFQRRNAQGIDINRDARALASPEARTLKVLRDRLEPLFGFNLHDQRVGYRVGDSDRGTAIALLAPPFDETRGVNEVRARAIEVAAIIRAALEPRIAGYIARWDDTFNPRAFGDLMTQWGTSTILIESGGIEGDPQKQALRRLYFLALVAGLESIADGSHANAARALYTGLPENGRVWPDLLIQGGTLSMDGVARGRTDVLV
;
A
#
# COMPACT_ATOMS: atom_id res chain seq x y z
N PRO A 1 -9.15 1.29 22.41
CA PRO A 1 -7.75 1.57 22.68
C PRO A 1 -6.92 1.16 21.50
N TRP A 2 -6.59 2.14 20.68
CA TRP A 2 -5.67 2.03 19.58
C TRP A 2 -4.29 2.12 20.17
N GLY A 3 -3.58 1.05 20.35
CA GLY A 3 -2.27 1.13 20.98
C GLY A 3 -1.64 -0.21 21.30
N THR A 4 -2.11 -1.25 20.67
CA THR A 4 -1.39 -2.51 20.72
C THR A 4 -0.46 -2.59 19.53
N VAL A 5 0.83 -2.76 19.83
CA VAL A 5 1.83 -3.26 18.90
C VAL A 5 1.15 -4.32 18.02
N PRO A 6 1.28 -4.26 16.66
CA PRO A 6 0.79 -5.32 15.81
C PRO A 6 1.16 -6.67 16.44
N PRO A 7 0.27 -7.64 16.50
CA PRO A 7 0.61 -8.93 17.07
C PRO A 7 1.91 -9.40 16.41
N PRO A 8 2.82 -10.02 17.15
CA PRO A 8 4.02 -10.59 16.55
C PRO A 8 3.56 -11.46 15.39
N LEU A 9 4.27 -11.36 14.25
CA LEU A 9 4.00 -12.24 13.11
C LEU A 9 3.82 -13.64 13.69
N PRO A 10 2.75 -14.36 13.35
CA PRO A 10 2.51 -15.70 13.88
C PRO A 10 3.79 -16.52 13.70
N ALA A 11 4.03 -17.43 14.65
CA ALA A 11 5.13 -18.40 14.56
C ALA A 11 5.18 -18.99 13.14
N PRO A 12 6.35 -19.36 12.60
CA PRO A 12 6.53 -19.67 11.20
C PRO A 12 5.43 -20.63 10.74
N VAL A 13 4.52 -20.09 9.94
CA VAL A 13 3.46 -20.89 9.30
C VAL A 13 4.17 -21.83 8.33
N LYS A 14 3.76 -23.08 8.31
CA LYS A 14 4.35 -24.12 7.44
C LYS A 14 4.46 -23.59 5.99
N GLY A 15 5.64 -23.67 5.41
CA GLY A 15 5.92 -23.23 4.04
C GLY A 15 6.46 -21.82 3.92
N PHE A 16 6.57 -21.05 5.02
CA PHE A 16 7.17 -19.74 5.04
C PHE A 16 8.60 -19.75 5.58
N ALA A 17 9.48 -18.98 4.96
CA ALA A 17 10.79 -18.67 5.50
C ALA A 17 10.79 -17.23 6.03
N VAL A 18 11.43 -17.00 7.18
CA VAL A 18 11.54 -15.68 7.82
C VAL A 18 13.01 -15.35 8.02
N GLU A 19 13.43 -14.18 7.59
CA GLU A 19 14.78 -13.66 7.69
C GLU A 19 14.76 -12.26 8.32
N GLU A 20 15.68 -11.98 9.23
CA GLU A 20 15.95 -10.59 9.66
C GLU A 20 16.84 -9.94 8.61
N VAL A 21 16.34 -8.93 7.90
CA VAL A 21 17.02 -8.27 6.78
C VAL A 21 17.59 -6.90 7.15
N GLY A 22 17.34 -6.44 8.37
CA GLY A 22 17.82 -5.17 8.86
C GLY A 22 17.20 -4.82 10.19
N ARG A 23 17.54 -3.64 10.69
CA ARG A 23 16.98 -3.10 11.93
C ARG A 23 16.53 -1.66 11.73
N SER A 24 15.50 -1.26 12.46
CA SER A 24 15.01 0.11 12.51
C SER A 24 15.97 1.04 13.26
N ALA A 25 15.68 2.33 13.27
CA ALA A 25 16.49 3.31 13.99
C ALA A 25 16.56 3.04 15.52
N GLU A 26 15.56 2.36 16.11
CA GLU A 26 15.55 1.92 17.51
C GLU A 26 15.86 0.42 17.67
N ASP A 27 16.60 -0.14 16.74
CA ASP A 27 17.09 -1.52 16.79
C ASP A 27 16.00 -2.60 16.80
N ARG A 28 14.78 -2.29 16.32
CA ARG A 28 13.74 -3.31 16.12
C ARG A 28 13.99 -4.06 14.82
N PRO A 29 13.80 -5.41 14.79
CA PRO A 29 14.10 -6.20 13.60
C PRO A 29 13.13 -5.89 12.45
N LEU A 30 13.68 -5.73 11.26
CA LEU A 30 12.95 -5.72 9.99
C LEU A 30 12.95 -7.13 9.43
N ARG A 31 11.76 -7.73 9.33
CA ARG A 31 11.60 -9.13 8.95
C ARG A 31 11.07 -9.26 7.52
N HIS A 32 11.84 -9.94 6.72
CA HIS A 32 11.44 -10.41 5.40
C HIS A 32 10.84 -11.81 5.55
N VAL A 33 9.68 -12.01 4.95
CA VAL A 33 8.98 -13.29 4.89
C VAL A 33 8.93 -13.71 3.43
N SER A 34 9.18 -14.98 3.13
CA SER A 34 9.04 -15.50 1.77
C SER A 34 8.23 -16.78 1.73
N TRP A 35 7.51 -16.98 0.60
CA TRP A 35 6.67 -18.14 0.38
C TRP A 35 6.56 -18.44 -1.13
N GLY A 36 6.42 -19.73 -1.48
CA GLY A 36 6.37 -20.19 -2.87
C GLY A 36 7.75 -20.42 -3.47
N ASN A 37 7.79 -20.95 -4.69
CA ASN A 37 9.02 -21.33 -5.39
C ASN A 37 8.93 -21.14 -6.91
N GLY A 38 7.93 -20.40 -7.37
CA GLY A 38 7.75 -20.08 -8.78
C GLY A 38 8.71 -19.02 -9.29
N PRO A 39 8.83 -18.86 -10.62
CA PRO A 39 9.79 -17.96 -11.25
C PRO A 39 9.44 -16.48 -11.11
N ILE A 40 8.18 -16.14 -10.88
CA ILE A 40 7.74 -14.75 -10.81
C ILE A 40 7.92 -14.22 -9.39
N LYS A 41 8.88 -13.33 -9.19
CA LYS A 41 9.12 -12.71 -7.88
C LYS A 41 8.20 -11.49 -7.69
N VAL A 42 7.49 -11.47 -6.57
CA VAL A 42 6.58 -10.38 -6.18
C VAL A 42 6.98 -9.88 -4.80
N LEU A 43 7.22 -8.58 -4.64
CA LEU A 43 7.56 -7.95 -3.37
C LEU A 43 6.38 -7.12 -2.85
N LEU A 44 5.88 -7.46 -1.66
CA LEU A 44 4.81 -6.74 -0.98
C LEU A 44 5.39 -6.06 0.27
N TRP A 45 5.25 -4.74 0.37
CA TRP A 45 5.70 -4.02 1.57
C TRP A 45 4.58 -3.14 2.11
N SER A 46 4.48 -3.09 3.42
CA SER A 46 3.42 -2.35 4.11
C SER A 46 3.92 -1.66 5.37
N GLN A 47 3.07 -0.84 5.94
CA GLN A 47 3.31 -0.08 7.19
C GLN A 47 4.63 0.70 7.16
N MET A 48 4.93 1.30 6.02
CA MET A 48 5.99 2.27 5.84
C MET A 48 5.71 3.54 6.65
N HIS A 49 4.42 3.89 6.78
CA HIS A 49 3.92 4.79 7.78
C HIS A 49 3.39 3.96 8.96
N GLY A 50 3.85 4.24 10.17
CA GLY A 50 3.60 3.39 11.33
C GLY A 50 2.13 3.34 11.75
N ASP A 51 1.34 4.36 11.42
CA ASP A 51 -0.10 4.48 11.68
C ASP A 51 -0.99 3.82 10.63
N GLU A 52 -0.41 3.22 9.57
CA GLU A 52 -1.13 2.61 8.45
C GLU A 52 -1.10 1.08 8.54
N SER A 53 -1.94 0.48 9.37
CA SER A 53 -1.87 -0.95 9.72
C SER A 53 -2.84 -1.87 8.97
N THR A 54 -3.77 -1.33 8.17
CA THR A 54 -4.83 -2.14 7.51
C THR A 54 -4.23 -3.20 6.59
N ALA A 55 -3.23 -2.82 5.79
CA ALA A 55 -2.55 -3.75 4.89
C ALA A 55 -1.75 -4.81 5.64
N SER A 56 -1.05 -4.46 6.72
CA SER A 56 -0.30 -5.44 7.54
C SER A 56 -1.22 -6.50 8.13
N MET A 57 -2.43 -6.11 8.56
CA MET A 57 -3.45 -7.06 9.02
C MET A 57 -3.96 -7.95 7.88
N SER A 58 -4.14 -7.39 6.68
CA SER A 58 -4.55 -8.16 5.49
C SER A 58 -3.46 -9.14 5.04
N LEU A 59 -2.19 -8.78 5.19
CA LEU A 59 -1.07 -9.71 4.95
C LEU A 59 -1.09 -10.89 5.93
N VAL A 60 -1.48 -10.68 7.18
CA VAL A 60 -1.66 -11.80 8.15
C VAL A 60 -2.79 -12.73 7.69
N ASP A 61 -3.88 -12.19 7.13
CA ASP A 61 -4.95 -13.02 6.56
C ASP A 61 -4.46 -13.79 5.33
N LEU A 62 -3.64 -13.16 4.49
CA LEU A 62 -3.02 -13.82 3.35
C LEU A 62 -2.08 -14.94 3.80
N PHE A 63 -1.26 -14.73 4.83
CA PHE A 63 -0.39 -15.79 5.38
C PHE A 63 -1.20 -16.99 5.90
N ARG A 64 -2.32 -16.72 6.57
CA ARG A 64 -3.24 -17.79 7.02
C ARG A 64 -3.85 -18.53 5.84
N PHE A 65 -4.35 -17.81 4.85
CA PHE A 65 -4.91 -18.43 3.66
C PHE A 65 -3.90 -19.33 2.95
N LEU A 66 -2.70 -18.83 2.70
CA LEU A 66 -1.64 -19.62 2.04
C LEU A 66 -1.15 -20.83 2.86
N GLY A 67 -1.15 -20.72 4.18
CA GLY A 67 -0.66 -21.79 5.07
C GLY A 67 -1.71 -22.80 5.49
N GLU A 68 -2.97 -22.39 5.64
CA GLU A 68 -4.07 -23.23 6.12
C GLU A 68 -4.80 -23.97 5.00
N TYR A 69 -4.71 -23.47 3.74
CA TYR A 69 -5.39 -24.04 2.57
C TYR A 69 -4.43 -24.51 1.47
N PRO A 70 -3.43 -25.36 1.77
CA PRO A 70 -2.40 -25.75 0.79
C PRO A 70 -2.97 -26.51 -0.42
N ASP A 71 -4.16 -27.08 -0.28
CA ASP A 71 -4.83 -27.83 -1.35
C ASP A 71 -5.76 -26.99 -2.22
N ASP A 72 -6.00 -25.74 -1.85
CA ASP A 72 -6.78 -24.81 -2.66
C ASP A 72 -6.12 -24.60 -4.03
N PRO A 73 -6.86 -24.66 -5.14
CA PRO A 73 -6.31 -24.49 -6.49
C PRO A 73 -5.54 -23.20 -6.67
N LEU A 74 -5.99 -22.09 -6.07
CA LEU A 74 -5.31 -20.80 -6.14
C LEU A 74 -4.00 -20.83 -5.35
N VAL A 75 -3.98 -21.42 -4.18
CA VAL A 75 -2.75 -21.55 -3.37
C VAL A 75 -1.71 -22.40 -4.12
N LYS A 76 -2.12 -23.49 -4.76
CA LYS A 76 -1.23 -24.31 -5.62
C LYS A 76 -0.69 -23.52 -6.81
N LEU A 77 -1.55 -22.74 -7.47
CA LEU A 77 -1.16 -21.86 -8.57
C LEU A 77 -0.12 -20.84 -8.10
N LEU A 78 -0.41 -20.09 -7.05
CA LEU A 78 0.49 -19.09 -6.49
C LEU A 78 1.83 -19.72 -6.09
N GLN A 79 1.82 -20.87 -5.42
CA GLN A 79 3.03 -21.56 -4.99
C GLN A 79 3.92 -21.98 -6.18
N ALA A 80 3.30 -22.44 -7.26
CA ALA A 80 4.02 -22.93 -8.44
C ALA A 80 4.53 -21.82 -9.35
N GLN A 81 3.81 -20.70 -9.45
CA GLN A 81 4.10 -19.65 -10.41
C GLN A 81 4.83 -18.46 -9.81
N THR A 82 4.71 -18.25 -8.48
CA THR A 82 5.28 -17.08 -7.83
C THR A 82 6.20 -17.43 -6.68
N THR A 83 7.16 -16.55 -6.41
CA THR A 83 7.83 -16.45 -5.13
C THR A 83 7.43 -15.12 -4.51
N LEU A 84 6.61 -15.19 -3.47
CA LEU A 84 6.11 -14.04 -2.75
C LEU A 84 7.09 -13.62 -1.66
N HIS A 85 7.47 -12.37 -1.65
CA HIS A 85 8.34 -11.74 -0.68
C HIS A 85 7.58 -10.65 0.05
N PHE A 86 7.63 -10.62 1.36
CA PHE A 86 6.88 -9.67 2.17
C PHE A 86 7.81 -8.93 3.14
N LEU A 87 7.58 -7.63 3.27
CA LEU A 87 8.12 -6.81 4.35
C LEU A 87 6.93 -6.15 5.07
N PRO A 88 6.28 -6.90 6.00
CA PRO A 88 4.93 -6.55 6.49
C PRO A 88 4.90 -5.30 7.37
N VAL A 89 6.00 -4.98 8.05
CA VAL A 89 6.12 -3.81 8.93
C VAL A 89 7.46 -3.14 8.63
N MET A 90 7.41 -2.14 7.75
CA MET A 90 8.59 -1.35 7.37
C MET A 90 9.07 -0.40 8.46
N ASN A 91 8.14 0.13 9.24
CA ASN A 91 8.39 1.14 10.26
C ASN A 91 7.92 0.65 11.64
N PRO A 92 8.64 -0.28 12.26
CA PRO A 92 8.24 -0.82 13.56
C PRO A 92 8.30 0.23 14.68
N ASP A 93 9.16 1.24 14.58
CA ASP A 93 9.26 2.33 15.55
C ASP A 93 8.05 3.26 15.48
N GLY A 94 7.65 3.65 14.27
CA GLY A 94 6.43 4.42 14.04
C GLY A 94 5.18 3.62 14.42
N ALA A 95 5.14 2.32 14.09
CA ALA A 95 4.03 1.45 14.46
C ALA A 95 3.83 1.36 15.97
N ALA A 96 4.93 1.23 16.75
CA ALA A 96 4.88 1.18 18.21
C ALA A 96 4.32 2.48 18.83
N ARG A 97 4.39 3.61 18.12
CA ARG A 97 3.91 4.92 18.57
C ARG A 97 2.63 5.37 17.86
N PHE A 98 2.14 4.55 16.93
CA PHE A 98 1.04 4.91 16.02
C PHE A 98 1.27 6.27 15.37
N GLN A 99 2.39 6.42 14.70
CA GLN A 99 2.79 7.65 14.01
C GLN A 99 3.33 7.37 12.61
N ARG A 100 3.12 8.32 11.71
CA ARG A 100 3.54 8.23 10.31
C ARG A 100 5.05 8.04 10.16
N ARG A 101 5.84 8.89 10.81
CA ARG A 101 7.31 8.95 10.65
C ARG A 101 8.01 7.90 11.49
N ASN A 102 9.23 7.53 11.10
CA ASN A 102 10.09 6.66 11.90
C ASN A 102 10.63 7.38 13.16
N ALA A 103 11.45 6.71 13.96
CA ALA A 103 12.01 7.28 15.19
C ALA A 103 12.94 8.48 14.96
N GLN A 104 13.50 8.62 13.77
CA GLN A 104 14.33 9.77 13.38
C GLN A 104 13.51 10.96 12.83
N GLY A 105 12.18 10.86 12.85
CA GLY A 105 11.29 11.87 12.28
C GLY A 105 11.24 11.86 10.73
N ILE A 106 11.79 10.83 10.09
CA ILE A 106 11.85 10.70 8.63
C ILE A 106 10.56 10.03 8.14
N ASP A 107 9.95 10.61 7.09
CA ASP A 107 8.94 9.93 6.30
C ASP A 107 9.65 8.97 5.34
N ILE A 108 9.57 7.67 5.61
CA ILE A 108 10.28 6.64 4.83
C ILE A 108 9.85 6.68 3.36
N ASN A 109 8.57 7.00 3.06
CA ASN A 109 8.10 7.15 1.67
C ASN A 109 8.48 8.50 1.03
N ARG A 110 9.40 9.23 1.64
CA ARG A 110 10.08 10.42 1.07
C ARG A 110 11.61 10.28 1.11
N ASP A 111 12.08 9.07 1.45
CA ASP A 111 13.50 8.77 1.65
C ASP A 111 14.09 7.80 0.59
N ALA A 112 13.30 7.41 -0.40
CA ALA A 112 13.70 6.42 -1.41
C ALA A 112 14.96 6.84 -2.22
N ARG A 113 15.17 8.15 -2.40
CA ARG A 113 16.34 8.68 -3.10
C ARG A 113 17.53 8.90 -2.15
N ALA A 114 17.29 9.43 -0.97
CA ALA A 114 18.35 9.79 -0.01
C ALA A 114 18.86 8.58 0.77
N LEU A 115 17.96 7.60 1.07
CA LEU A 115 18.25 6.41 1.85
C LEU A 115 18.90 6.74 3.20
N ALA A 116 18.44 7.81 3.84
CA ALA A 116 18.99 8.31 5.09
C ALA A 116 18.60 7.40 6.28
N SER A 117 17.37 6.84 6.24
CA SER A 117 16.89 5.92 7.29
C SER A 117 17.35 4.48 7.06
N PRO A 118 17.56 3.70 8.13
CA PRO A 118 17.91 2.29 8.01
C PRO A 118 16.80 1.47 7.33
N GLU A 119 15.54 1.82 7.56
CA GLU A 119 14.38 1.17 6.95
C GLU A 119 14.39 1.35 5.42
N ALA A 120 14.63 2.57 4.95
CA ALA A 120 14.72 2.86 3.51
C ALA A 120 15.86 2.08 2.85
N ARG A 121 17.05 2.05 3.49
CA ARG A 121 18.19 1.25 3.01
C ARG A 121 17.86 -0.22 2.94
N THR A 122 17.18 -0.75 3.96
CA THR A 122 16.78 -2.17 4.00
C THR A 122 15.86 -2.53 2.85
N LEU A 123 14.83 -1.71 2.57
CA LEU A 123 13.93 -1.96 1.44
C LEU A 123 14.67 -1.90 0.10
N LYS A 124 15.56 -0.92 -0.07
CA LYS A 124 16.35 -0.80 -1.31
C LYS A 124 17.27 -2.01 -1.53
N VAL A 125 18.00 -2.43 -0.49
CA VAL A 125 18.88 -3.61 -0.55
C VAL A 125 18.09 -4.88 -0.83
N LEU A 126 16.95 -5.05 -0.16
CA LEU A 126 16.07 -6.19 -0.39
C LEU A 126 15.56 -6.23 -1.83
N ARG A 127 15.07 -5.09 -2.36
CA ARG A 127 14.64 -4.96 -3.74
C ARG A 127 15.75 -5.33 -4.72
N ASP A 128 16.96 -4.82 -4.53
CA ASP A 128 18.07 -5.06 -5.44
C ASP A 128 18.53 -6.53 -5.40
N ARG A 129 18.49 -7.17 -4.22
CA ARG A 129 18.75 -8.60 -4.07
C ARG A 129 17.73 -9.48 -4.77
N LEU A 130 16.45 -9.10 -4.69
CA LEU A 130 15.35 -9.88 -5.22
C LEU A 130 15.08 -9.62 -6.70
N GLU A 131 15.27 -8.40 -7.16
CA GLU A 131 14.88 -7.93 -8.50
C GLU A 131 13.42 -8.34 -8.85
N PRO A 132 12.44 -7.96 -8.04
CA PRO A 132 11.06 -8.41 -8.23
C PRO A 132 10.45 -7.81 -9.49
N LEU A 133 9.75 -8.64 -10.26
CA LEU A 133 9.03 -8.20 -11.46
C LEU A 133 7.84 -7.32 -11.09
N PHE A 134 7.11 -7.69 -10.02
CA PHE A 134 5.98 -6.94 -9.49
C PHE A 134 6.22 -6.50 -8.06
N GLY A 135 5.60 -5.38 -7.68
CA GLY A 135 5.63 -4.86 -6.33
C GLY A 135 4.28 -4.33 -5.88
N PHE A 136 3.92 -4.55 -4.63
CA PHE A 136 2.75 -3.97 -4.00
C PHE A 136 3.18 -3.01 -2.89
N ASN A 137 2.90 -1.73 -3.09
CA ASN A 137 3.11 -0.66 -2.12
C ASN A 137 1.81 -0.42 -1.35
N LEU A 138 1.78 -0.81 -0.09
CA LEU A 138 0.55 -0.97 0.66
C LEU A 138 0.43 0.10 1.74
N HIS A 139 -0.61 0.94 1.62
CA HIS A 139 -0.83 2.14 2.43
C HIS A 139 -2.26 2.29 2.93
N ASP A 140 -2.43 3.20 3.87
CA ASP A 140 -3.72 3.75 4.27
C ASP A 140 -3.73 5.26 4.02
N GLN A 141 -4.81 5.78 3.46
CA GLN A 141 -5.05 7.22 3.32
C GLN A 141 -5.98 7.74 4.42
N ARG A 142 -6.06 9.05 4.55
CA ARG A 142 -7.04 9.72 5.42
C ARG A 142 -8.47 9.38 4.98
N VAL A 143 -9.37 9.26 5.95
CA VAL A 143 -10.78 8.90 5.72
C VAL A 143 -11.54 9.92 4.88
N GLY A 144 -11.16 11.19 4.93
CA GLY A 144 -11.87 12.29 4.26
C GLY A 144 -11.66 12.42 2.75
N TYR A 145 -10.87 11.54 2.10
CA TYR A 145 -10.77 11.54 0.63
C TYR A 145 -12.05 11.06 -0.02
N ARG A 146 -12.37 11.59 -1.20
CA ARG A 146 -13.57 11.26 -1.96
C ARG A 146 -13.26 10.84 -3.40
N VAL A 147 -14.21 10.13 -4.00
CA VAL A 147 -14.12 9.66 -5.39
C VAL A 147 -14.47 10.81 -6.34
N GLY A 148 -13.47 11.40 -6.97
CA GLY A 148 -13.64 12.54 -7.86
C GLY A 148 -14.36 13.71 -7.17
N ASP A 149 -15.35 14.27 -7.84
CA ASP A 149 -16.20 15.33 -7.32
C ASP A 149 -17.51 14.81 -6.68
N SER A 150 -17.61 13.48 -6.46
CA SER A 150 -18.80 12.89 -5.84
C SER A 150 -18.84 13.17 -4.32
N ASP A 151 -19.96 12.86 -3.70
CA ASP A 151 -20.16 12.88 -2.24
C ASP A 151 -19.76 11.55 -1.56
N ARG A 152 -19.11 10.65 -2.29
CA ARG A 152 -18.73 9.33 -1.79
C ARG A 152 -17.28 9.34 -1.29
N GLY A 153 -17.07 8.86 -0.07
CA GLY A 153 -15.73 8.63 0.48
C GLY A 153 -14.99 7.56 -0.30
N THR A 154 -13.70 7.73 -0.50
CA THR A 154 -12.87 6.70 -1.15
C THR A 154 -12.60 5.56 -0.18
N ALA A 155 -13.08 4.35 -0.51
CA ALA A 155 -12.74 3.15 0.24
C ALA A 155 -11.37 2.58 -0.16
N ILE A 156 -11.11 2.50 -1.45
CA ILE A 156 -9.82 2.04 -1.99
C ILE A 156 -9.36 3.02 -3.09
N ALA A 157 -8.12 3.47 -3.02
CA ALA A 157 -7.49 4.16 -4.14
C ALA A 157 -6.33 3.33 -4.69
N LEU A 158 -6.19 3.34 -6.03
CA LEU A 158 -5.18 2.58 -6.76
C LEU A 158 -4.24 3.52 -7.51
N LEU A 159 -2.95 3.15 -7.57
CA LEU A 159 -1.99 3.83 -8.44
C LEU A 159 -1.05 2.82 -9.09
N ALA A 160 -0.83 2.99 -10.38
CA ALA A 160 0.35 2.49 -11.10
C ALA A 160 1.34 3.66 -11.20
N PRO A 161 2.34 3.76 -10.28
CA PRO A 161 3.20 4.94 -10.19
C PRO A 161 3.95 5.21 -11.47
N PRO A 162 4.18 6.49 -11.84
CA PRO A 162 5.02 6.84 -12.96
C PRO A 162 6.48 6.56 -12.64
N PHE A 163 7.33 6.50 -13.65
CA PHE A 163 8.78 6.33 -13.52
C PHE A 163 9.56 7.63 -13.77
N ASP A 164 8.87 8.66 -14.26
CA ASP A 164 9.43 10.00 -14.51
C ASP A 164 8.33 11.07 -14.57
N GLU A 165 8.74 12.32 -14.75
CA GLU A 165 7.87 13.50 -14.78
C GLU A 165 6.92 13.52 -15.99
N THR A 166 7.23 12.82 -17.07
CA THR A 166 6.35 12.73 -18.25
C THR A 166 5.10 11.92 -18.01
N ARG A 167 5.10 11.11 -16.94
CA ARG A 167 4.01 10.18 -16.61
C ARG A 167 3.67 9.22 -17.76
N GLY A 168 4.65 8.95 -18.61
CA GLY A 168 4.54 8.01 -19.72
C GLY A 168 4.22 6.59 -19.27
N VAL A 169 3.84 5.75 -20.22
CA VAL A 169 3.55 4.34 -19.98
C VAL A 169 4.56 3.51 -20.74
N ASN A 170 5.58 3.02 -20.03
CA ASN A 170 6.49 1.99 -20.53
C ASN A 170 5.94 0.60 -20.16
N GLU A 171 6.66 -0.46 -20.52
CA GLU A 171 6.27 -1.84 -20.24
C GLU A 171 6.11 -2.12 -18.74
N VAL A 172 6.98 -1.54 -17.89
CA VAL A 172 6.93 -1.71 -16.42
C VAL A 172 5.64 -1.12 -15.84
N ARG A 173 5.32 0.12 -16.22
CA ARG A 173 4.08 0.79 -15.77
C ARG A 173 2.83 0.16 -16.39
N ALA A 174 2.92 -0.32 -17.64
CA ALA A 174 1.82 -0.99 -18.34
C ALA A 174 1.33 -2.22 -17.56
N ARG A 175 2.24 -3.10 -17.13
CA ARG A 175 1.90 -4.27 -16.30
C ARG A 175 1.24 -3.87 -14.99
N ALA A 176 1.70 -2.79 -14.34
CA ALA A 176 1.08 -2.29 -13.11
C ALA A 176 -0.35 -1.77 -13.35
N ILE A 177 -0.59 -1.07 -14.46
CA ILE A 177 -1.93 -0.62 -14.88
C ILE A 177 -2.86 -1.81 -15.10
N GLU A 178 -2.38 -2.87 -15.73
CA GLU A 178 -3.13 -4.08 -16.00
C GLU A 178 -3.54 -4.80 -14.71
N VAL A 179 -2.61 -5.00 -13.79
CA VAL A 179 -2.93 -5.59 -12.47
C VAL A 179 -3.90 -4.70 -11.68
N ALA A 180 -3.72 -3.38 -11.69
CA ALA A 180 -4.64 -2.44 -11.04
C ALA A 180 -6.05 -2.51 -11.66
N ALA A 181 -6.17 -2.73 -12.97
CA ALA A 181 -7.45 -2.92 -13.65
C ALA A 181 -8.16 -4.21 -13.19
N ILE A 182 -7.42 -5.31 -13.00
CA ILE A 182 -7.97 -6.57 -12.43
C ILE A 182 -8.44 -6.35 -11.00
N ILE A 183 -7.63 -5.69 -10.18
CA ILE A 183 -8.01 -5.37 -8.79
C ILE A 183 -9.31 -4.56 -8.76
N ARG A 184 -9.44 -3.52 -9.58
CA ARG A 184 -10.68 -2.77 -9.70
C ARG A 184 -11.85 -3.69 -10.09
N ALA A 185 -11.71 -4.52 -11.10
CA ALA A 185 -12.76 -5.42 -11.56
C ALA A 185 -13.24 -6.35 -10.43
N ALA A 186 -12.32 -6.87 -9.62
CA ALA A 186 -12.63 -7.74 -8.50
C ALA A 186 -13.36 -7.02 -7.35
N LEU A 187 -13.07 -5.75 -7.13
CA LEU A 187 -13.67 -4.94 -6.07
C LEU A 187 -15.00 -4.30 -6.49
N GLU A 188 -15.19 -4.00 -7.77
CA GLU A 188 -16.36 -3.28 -8.30
C GLU A 188 -17.71 -3.85 -7.83
N PRO A 189 -17.96 -5.19 -7.79
CA PRO A 189 -19.23 -5.74 -7.34
C PRO A 189 -19.56 -5.47 -5.87
N ARG A 190 -18.57 -5.05 -5.06
CA ARG A 190 -18.71 -4.84 -3.61
C ARG A 190 -18.74 -3.39 -3.21
N ILE A 191 -17.96 -2.55 -3.93
CA ILE A 191 -17.77 -1.15 -3.60
C ILE A 191 -17.83 -0.25 -4.85
N ALA A 192 -18.78 -0.53 -5.76
CA ALA A 192 -19.00 0.29 -6.96
C ALA A 192 -19.16 1.78 -6.61
N GLY A 193 -18.32 2.63 -7.22
CA GLY A 193 -18.34 4.07 -6.98
C GLY A 193 -17.59 4.52 -5.70
N TYR A 194 -16.86 3.64 -5.02
CA TYR A 194 -16.00 3.95 -3.88
C TYR A 194 -14.52 3.66 -4.16
N ILE A 195 -14.17 3.43 -5.43
CA ILE A 195 -12.81 3.20 -5.89
C ILE A 195 -12.33 4.42 -6.66
N ALA A 196 -11.14 4.93 -6.33
CA ALA A 196 -10.54 6.09 -6.97
C ALA A 196 -9.14 5.76 -7.53
N ARG A 197 -8.62 6.65 -8.38
CA ARG A 197 -7.22 6.66 -8.80
C ARG A 197 -6.46 7.68 -7.98
N TRP A 198 -5.37 7.25 -7.36
CA TRP A 198 -4.46 8.16 -6.66
C TRP A 198 -3.74 9.08 -7.65
N ASP A 199 -3.34 10.27 -7.21
CA ASP A 199 -2.57 11.23 -7.99
C ASP A 199 -1.27 10.59 -8.52
N ASP A 200 -1.06 10.66 -9.83
CA ASP A 200 0.11 10.11 -10.52
C ASP A 200 1.21 11.14 -10.82
N THR A 201 1.25 12.23 -10.06
CA THR A 201 2.37 13.18 -10.12
C THR A 201 3.66 12.48 -9.64
N PHE A 202 4.68 12.46 -10.52
CA PHE A 202 5.95 11.80 -10.20
C PHE A 202 6.62 12.39 -8.97
N ASN A 203 6.98 11.54 -8.03
CA ASN A 203 7.69 11.93 -6.82
C ASN A 203 9.02 11.15 -6.67
N PRO A 204 10.16 11.73 -7.04
CA PRO A 204 11.47 11.05 -7.02
C PRO A 204 11.96 10.70 -5.61
N ARG A 205 11.20 10.99 -4.57
CA ARG A 205 11.49 10.61 -3.19
C ARG A 205 10.61 9.48 -2.68
N ALA A 206 9.54 9.11 -3.43
CA ALA A 206 8.63 8.05 -3.05
C ALA A 206 9.10 6.68 -3.57
N PHE A 207 8.95 5.65 -2.75
CA PHE A 207 9.35 4.29 -3.14
C PHE A 207 8.51 3.74 -4.29
N GLY A 208 7.21 4.03 -4.34
CA GLY A 208 6.36 3.56 -5.44
C GLY A 208 6.92 3.96 -6.81
N ASP A 209 7.24 5.24 -6.96
CA ASP A 209 7.79 5.83 -8.19
C ASP A 209 9.17 5.26 -8.52
N LEU A 210 10.08 5.26 -7.53
CA LEU A 210 11.43 4.76 -7.77
C LEU A 210 11.47 3.24 -7.99
N MET A 211 10.60 2.45 -7.38
CA MET A 211 10.47 1.03 -7.70
C MET A 211 10.10 0.82 -9.17
N THR A 212 9.15 1.61 -9.68
CA THR A 212 8.79 1.59 -11.12
C THR A 212 9.98 2.02 -11.99
N GLN A 213 10.70 3.07 -11.61
CA GLN A 213 11.90 3.52 -12.32
C GLN A 213 13.01 2.45 -12.30
N TRP A 214 13.15 1.69 -11.21
CA TRP A 214 14.11 0.58 -11.11
C TRP A 214 13.65 -0.71 -11.78
N GLY A 215 12.50 -0.73 -12.45
CA GLY A 215 12.04 -1.86 -13.24
C GLY A 215 11.04 -2.80 -12.56
N THR A 216 10.56 -2.48 -11.35
CA THR A 216 9.53 -3.23 -10.64
C THR A 216 8.15 -2.67 -10.99
N SER A 217 7.27 -3.46 -11.58
CA SER A 217 5.88 -3.08 -11.88
C SER A 217 5.11 -2.89 -10.58
N THR A 218 5.02 -1.65 -10.11
CA THR A 218 4.52 -1.33 -8.76
C THR A 218 3.04 -0.96 -8.80
N ILE A 219 2.25 -1.58 -7.94
CA ILE A 219 0.85 -1.27 -7.67
C ILE A 219 0.76 -0.69 -6.27
N LEU A 220 0.32 0.56 -6.16
CA LEU A 220 -0.01 1.16 -4.86
C LEU A 220 -1.49 0.92 -4.58
N ILE A 221 -1.78 0.52 -3.35
CA ILE A 221 -3.13 0.39 -2.82
C ILE A 221 -3.21 1.21 -1.54
N GLU A 222 -4.16 2.14 -1.51
CA GLU A 222 -4.48 2.97 -0.35
C GLU A 222 -5.86 2.58 0.19
N SER A 223 -5.96 2.20 1.46
CA SER A 223 -7.28 2.06 2.11
C SER A 223 -7.71 3.38 2.75
N GLY A 224 -8.93 3.79 2.47
CA GLY A 224 -9.51 5.01 3.02
C GLY A 224 -10.44 4.74 4.19
N GLY A 225 -11.74 5.02 4.00
CA GLY A 225 -12.80 4.84 4.98
C GLY A 225 -14.07 4.23 4.40
N ILE A 226 -14.79 3.50 5.24
CA ILE A 226 -16.15 3.04 4.97
C ILE A 226 -17.01 3.45 6.16
N GLU A 227 -18.16 4.05 5.90
CA GLU A 227 -19.09 4.42 6.95
C GLU A 227 -19.50 3.20 7.78
N GLY A 228 -19.49 3.34 9.10
CA GLY A 228 -19.78 2.24 10.03
C GLY A 228 -18.65 1.22 10.23
N ASP A 229 -17.47 1.43 9.64
CA ASP A 229 -16.30 0.56 9.80
C ASP A 229 -15.10 1.26 10.51
N PRO A 230 -15.27 1.77 11.74
CA PRO A 230 -14.22 2.51 12.43
C PRO A 230 -12.97 1.68 12.76
N GLN A 231 -13.11 0.36 12.77
CA GLN A 231 -12.00 -0.58 12.99
C GLN A 231 -11.40 -1.11 11.68
N LYS A 232 -11.84 -0.59 10.54
CA LYS A 232 -11.37 -0.97 9.20
C LYS A 232 -11.43 -2.47 8.89
N GLN A 233 -12.39 -3.22 9.48
CA GLN A 233 -12.50 -4.66 9.25
C GLN A 233 -13.11 -4.98 7.88
N ALA A 234 -14.05 -4.17 7.39
CA ALA A 234 -14.56 -4.28 6.02
C ALA A 234 -13.45 -3.91 5.00
N LEU A 235 -12.70 -2.82 5.26
CA LEU A 235 -11.55 -2.42 4.45
C LEU A 235 -10.46 -3.50 4.42
N ARG A 236 -10.13 -4.11 5.56
CA ARG A 236 -9.18 -5.23 5.65
C ARG A 236 -9.58 -6.38 4.73
N ARG A 237 -10.88 -6.73 4.70
CA ARG A 237 -11.42 -7.77 3.80
C ARG A 237 -11.30 -7.36 2.33
N LEU A 238 -11.61 -6.12 1.98
CA LEU A 238 -11.45 -5.61 0.62
C LEU A 238 -9.99 -5.58 0.19
N TYR A 239 -9.10 -5.21 1.11
CA TYR A 239 -7.67 -5.23 0.89
C TYR A 239 -7.15 -6.65 0.59
N PHE A 240 -7.59 -7.64 1.38
CA PHE A 240 -7.30 -9.06 1.13
C PHE A 240 -7.77 -9.49 -0.26
N LEU A 241 -9.00 -9.15 -0.65
CA LEU A 241 -9.52 -9.47 -1.99
C LEU A 241 -8.71 -8.79 -3.10
N ALA A 242 -8.29 -7.54 -2.91
CA ALA A 242 -7.43 -6.84 -3.86
C ALA A 242 -6.09 -7.56 -4.05
N LEU A 243 -5.46 -7.97 -2.96
CA LEU A 243 -4.20 -8.72 -2.99
C LEU A 243 -4.37 -10.06 -3.69
N VAL A 244 -5.39 -10.82 -3.34
CA VAL A 244 -5.65 -12.14 -3.94
C VAL A 244 -5.90 -12.01 -5.44
N ALA A 245 -6.77 -11.09 -5.88
CA ALA A 245 -7.05 -10.89 -7.30
C ALA A 245 -5.82 -10.44 -8.09
N GLY A 246 -5.03 -9.52 -7.53
CA GLY A 246 -3.78 -9.08 -8.15
C GLY A 246 -2.76 -10.21 -8.27
N LEU A 247 -2.55 -10.97 -7.21
CA LEU A 247 -1.60 -12.09 -7.19
C LEU A 247 -2.03 -13.24 -8.12
N GLU A 248 -3.33 -13.58 -8.15
CA GLU A 248 -3.88 -14.56 -9.07
C GLU A 248 -3.59 -14.17 -10.52
N SER A 249 -3.91 -12.92 -10.88
CA SER A 249 -3.71 -12.43 -12.25
C SER A 249 -2.24 -12.38 -12.68
N ILE A 250 -1.32 -12.21 -11.72
CA ILE A 250 0.12 -12.29 -11.97
C ILE A 250 0.54 -13.74 -12.18
N ALA A 251 0.01 -14.67 -11.37
CA ALA A 251 0.38 -16.08 -11.41
C ALA A 251 -0.11 -16.80 -12.68
N ASP A 252 -1.32 -16.50 -13.14
CA ASP A 252 -1.90 -17.10 -14.35
C ASP A 252 -1.65 -16.28 -15.63
N GLY A 253 -1.06 -15.07 -15.51
CA GLY A 253 -0.78 -14.17 -16.61
C GLY A 253 -2.00 -13.43 -17.17
N SER A 254 -3.18 -13.58 -16.57
CA SER A 254 -4.43 -12.98 -17.06
C SER A 254 -4.42 -11.45 -17.04
N HIS A 255 -3.57 -10.82 -16.23
CA HIS A 255 -3.41 -9.36 -16.22
C HIS A 255 -3.06 -8.80 -17.60
N ALA A 256 -2.30 -9.53 -18.44
CA ALA A 256 -1.92 -9.07 -19.78
C ALA A 256 -3.11 -8.85 -20.71
N ASN A 257 -4.26 -9.44 -20.40
CA ASN A 257 -5.52 -9.28 -21.16
C ASN A 257 -6.49 -8.29 -20.50
N ALA A 258 -6.07 -7.61 -19.41
CA ALA A 258 -6.93 -6.69 -18.69
C ALA A 258 -7.30 -5.46 -19.55
N ALA A 259 -8.56 -5.06 -19.47
CA ALA A 259 -9.00 -3.81 -20.05
C ALA A 259 -8.43 -2.63 -19.25
N ARG A 260 -7.32 -2.06 -19.70
CA ARG A 260 -6.64 -0.93 -19.04
C ARG A 260 -7.57 0.26 -18.74
N ALA A 261 -8.63 0.43 -19.54
CA ALA A 261 -9.66 1.44 -19.32
C ALA A 261 -10.36 1.31 -17.96
N LEU A 262 -10.38 0.12 -17.36
CA LEU A 262 -10.89 -0.06 -16.01
C LEU A 262 -10.08 0.71 -14.98
N TYR A 263 -8.76 0.80 -15.12
CA TYR A 263 -7.91 1.62 -14.26
C TYR A 263 -7.87 3.08 -14.71
N THR A 264 -7.62 3.36 -16.00
CA THR A 264 -7.45 4.74 -16.48
C THR A 264 -8.74 5.55 -16.43
N GLY A 265 -9.89 4.91 -16.45
CA GLY A 265 -11.22 5.53 -16.28
C GLY A 265 -11.69 5.68 -14.84
N LEU A 266 -10.86 5.33 -13.84
CA LEU A 266 -11.19 5.62 -12.44
C LEU A 266 -11.21 7.13 -12.20
N PRO A 267 -12.22 7.64 -11.47
CA PRO A 267 -12.20 9.02 -10.97
C PRO A 267 -10.96 9.26 -10.11
N GLU A 268 -10.44 10.48 -10.14
CA GLU A 268 -9.31 10.83 -9.28
C GLU A 268 -9.70 10.81 -7.81
N ASN A 269 -8.73 10.53 -6.95
CA ASN A 269 -8.89 10.61 -5.50
C ASN A 269 -8.99 12.09 -5.12
N GLY A 270 -10.20 12.52 -4.81
CA GLY A 270 -10.58 13.91 -4.70
C GLY A 270 -10.13 14.59 -3.40
N ARG A 271 -10.69 15.77 -3.16
CA ARG A 271 -10.35 16.57 -1.98
C ARG A 271 -10.78 15.87 -0.69
N VAL A 272 -10.02 16.09 0.37
CA VAL A 272 -10.39 15.66 1.72
C VAL A 272 -11.60 16.47 2.20
N TRP A 273 -12.63 15.79 2.72
CA TRP A 273 -13.70 16.41 3.46
C TRP A 273 -13.26 16.62 4.92
N PRO A 274 -13.41 17.80 5.47
CA PRO A 274 -13.18 18.00 6.89
C PRO A 274 -14.35 17.44 7.70
N ASP A 275 -14.05 16.96 8.90
CA ASP A 275 -15.10 16.62 9.88
C ASP A 275 -15.80 17.88 10.39
N LEU A 276 -15.09 19.01 10.37
CA LEU A 276 -15.61 20.31 10.73
C LEU A 276 -15.01 21.40 9.83
N LEU A 277 -15.87 22.25 9.26
CA LEU A 277 -15.47 23.44 8.53
C LEU A 277 -15.89 24.70 9.31
N ILE A 278 -14.91 25.47 9.78
CA ILE A 278 -15.13 26.79 10.37
C ILE A 278 -14.83 27.84 9.31
N GLN A 279 -15.88 28.52 8.82
CA GLN A 279 -15.73 29.51 7.76
C GLN A 279 -15.57 30.94 8.31
N GLY A 280 -14.70 31.71 7.68
CA GLY A 280 -14.51 33.12 7.97
C GLY A 280 -14.01 33.42 9.39
N GLY A 281 -13.36 32.45 10.02
CA GLY A 281 -12.76 32.60 11.33
C GLY A 281 -11.62 33.64 11.32
N THR A 282 -11.38 34.30 12.47
CA THR A 282 -10.20 35.16 12.62
C THR A 282 -9.08 34.34 13.29
N LEU A 283 -7.98 34.13 12.54
CA LEU A 283 -6.78 33.53 13.12
C LEU A 283 -6.12 34.56 14.06
N SER A 284 -5.92 34.20 15.31
CA SER A 284 -5.19 34.99 16.28
C SER A 284 -3.99 34.20 16.82
N MET A 285 -2.83 34.83 16.87
CA MET A 285 -1.62 34.30 17.48
C MET A 285 -1.11 35.29 18.52
N ASP A 286 -0.91 34.84 19.74
CA ASP A 286 -0.47 35.67 20.87
C ASP A 286 -1.37 36.91 21.08
N GLY A 287 -2.69 36.74 20.90
CA GLY A 287 -3.68 37.84 21.02
C GLY A 287 -3.74 38.80 19.83
N VAL A 288 -2.90 38.61 18.81
CA VAL A 288 -2.87 39.46 17.62
C VAL A 288 -3.60 38.78 16.46
N ALA A 289 -4.62 39.48 15.90
CA ALA A 289 -5.30 39.01 14.71
C ALA A 289 -4.34 38.98 13.49
N ARG A 290 -4.23 37.83 12.84
CA ARG A 290 -3.34 37.58 11.70
C ARG A 290 -4.08 37.57 10.36
N GLY A 291 -5.40 37.49 10.39
CA GLY A 291 -6.24 37.50 9.19
C GLY A 291 -7.50 36.65 9.34
N ARG A 292 -8.36 36.70 8.32
CA ARG A 292 -9.52 35.78 8.20
C ARG A 292 -9.12 34.59 7.39
N THR A 293 -9.57 33.42 7.83
CA THR A 293 -9.29 32.14 7.15
C THR A 293 -10.40 31.13 7.43
N ASP A 294 -10.53 30.15 6.57
CA ASP A 294 -11.31 28.96 6.85
C ASP A 294 -10.39 27.91 7.49
N VAL A 295 -10.91 27.23 8.50
CA VAL A 295 -10.20 26.13 9.20
C VAL A 295 -10.94 24.83 8.91
N LEU A 296 -10.20 23.87 8.39
CA LEU A 296 -10.63 22.50 8.13
C LEU A 296 -10.08 21.61 9.25
N VAL A 297 -10.95 20.88 9.96
CA VAL A 297 -10.61 19.98 11.05
C VAL A 297 -11.01 18.55 10.69
#